data_f8d228ce08f2eab8c859002b2791661c
#
_entry.id   f8d228ce08f2eab8c859002b2791661c
#
_cell.length_a   1.000
_cell.length_b   1.000
_cell.length_c   1.000
_cell.angle_alpha   90.00
_cell.angle_beta   90.00
_cell.angle_gamma   90.00
#
_symmetry.space_group_name_H-M   'P 1'
#
loop_
_entity.id
_entity.type
_entity.pdbx_description
1 polymer ?
#
loop_
_entity_poly.entity_id
_entity_poly.type
_entity_poly.pdbx_seq_one_letter_code
_entity_poly.pdbx_strand_id
1 'polypeptide(L)'
;MSTEEIIYPELSAETIEGRADRLLREFREGTNRNQLPVPVEVIAEQYLGYEIEILDDGLFSDPDYLGGIIFDKNLIQVNAAVERHEGRYSFTLAHEIGHHVLHRDIYQKNNTVGTGDGMCRETGEKPVIEKQADRFAAALLMPSTAVADAIDGMDDNVDTKSVTGMRMIASRVIEQGNFTNVSNSAMVNRLIDLGYAPEAKYQTGTAHDFS
;
A
#
# COMPACT_ATOMS: atom_id res chain seq x y z
N MET A 1 11.98 31.28 11.92
CA MET A 1 10.68 31.13 11.29
C MET A 1 10.13 29.82 11.81
N SER A 2 9.04 29.82 12.58
CA SER A 2 8.40 28.58 13.03
C SER A 2 7.77 27.93 11.80
N THR A 3 8.25 26.78 11.40
CA THR A 3 7.57 25.90 10.45
C THR A 3 6.28 25.45 11.13
N GLU A 4 5.15 25.97 10.69
CA GLU A 4 3.86 25.42 11.15
C GLU A 4 3.80 23.96 10.69
N GLU A 5 3.62 23.07 11.64
CA GLU A 5 3.47 21.64 11.38
C GLU A 5 2.19 21.38 10.56
N ILE A 6 2.31 20.69 9.44
CA ILE A 6 1.15 20.36 8.60
C ILE A 6 0.30 19.33 9.32
N ILE A 7 -0.94 19.70 9.62
CA ILE A 7 -1.90 18.79 10.25
C ILE A 7 -2.67 18.05 9.15
N TYR A 8 -2.47 16.74 9.08
CA TYR A 8 -3.23 15.85 8.21
C TYR A 8 -4.45 15.29 8.94
N PRO A 9 -5.65 15.33 8.33
CA PRO A 9 -6.85 14.78 8.96
C PRO A 9 -6.76 13.25 9.08
N GLU A 10 -7.30 12.72 10.15
CA GLU A 10 -7.53 11.29 10.27
C GLU A 10 -8.68 10.86 9.35
N LEU A 11 -8.39 9.97 8.40
CA LEU A 11 -9.38 9.45 7.44
C LEU A 11 -9.90 8.09 7.93
N SER A 12 -11.20 7.88 7.79
CA SER A 12 -11.80 6.58 8.09
C SER A 12 -11.34 5.51 7.09
N ALA A 13 -11.35 4.25 7.52
CA ALA A 13 -11.05 3.11 6.66
C ALA A 13 -11.90 3.13 5.38
N GLU A 14 -13.20 3.35 5.52
CA GLU A 14 -14.14 3.43 4.40
C GLU A 14 -13.79 4.55 3.41
N THR A 15 -13.35 5.71 3.91
CA THR A 15 -12.91 6.81 3.05
C THR A 15 -11.68 6.42 2.23
N ILE A 16 -10.72 5.75 2.85
CA ILE A 16 -9.48 5.31 2.19
C ILE A 16 -9.78 4.24 1.14
N GLU A 17 -10.58 3.22 1.49
CA GLU A 17 -11.07 2.20 0.56
C GLU A 17 -11.78 2.84 -0.65
N GLY A 18 -12.73 3.74 -0.40
CA GLY A 18 -13.47 4.42 -1.46
C GLY A 18 -12.58 5.25 -2.40
N ARG A 19 -11.47 5.81 -1.89
CA ARG A 19 -10.49 6.53 -2.74
C ARG A 19 -9.65 5.57 -3.57
N ALA A 20 -9.24 4.43 -3.03
CA ALA A 20 -8.52 3.40 -3.76
C ALA A 20 -9.41 2.80 -4.88
N ASP A 21 -10.65 2.46 -4.57
CA ASP A 21 -11.63 1.96 -5.54
C ASP A 21 -11.90 2.98 -6.65
N ARG A 22 -11.97 4.26 -6.31
CA ARG A 22 -12.16 5.34 -7.30
C ARG A 22 -10.99 5.39 -8.26
N LEU A 23 -9.76 5.45 -7.75
CA LEU A 23 -8.55 5.47 -8.57
C LEU A 23 -8.53 4.28 -9.53
N LEU A 24 -8.78 3.09 -9.00
CA LEU A 24 -8.73 1.86 -9.79
C LEU A 24 -9.83 1.83 -10.87
N ARG A 25 -11.03 2.30 -10.57
CA ARG A 25 -12.12 2.42 -11.54
C ARG A 25 -11.77 3.40 -12.65
N GLU A 26 -11.32 4.62 -12.31
CA GLU A 26 -10.95 5.64 -13.27
C GLU A 26 -9.79 5.18 -14.17
N PHE A 27 -8.78 4.50 -13.59
CA PHE A 27 -7.69 3.88 -14.36
C PHE A 27 -8.21 2.83 -15.35
N ARG A 28 -9.09 1.94 -14.92
CA ARG A 28 -9.67 0.88 -15.75
C ARG A 28 -10.50 1.45 -16.90
N GLU A 29 -11.35 2.43 -16.61
CA GLU A 29 -12.15 3.14 -17.61
C GLU A 29 -11.29 3.88 -18.64
N GLY A 30 -10.23 4.55 -18.18
CA GLY A 30 -9.32 5.31 -19.06
C GLY A 30 -8.39 4.44 -19.91
N THR A 31 -8.06 3.23 -19.47
CA THR A 31 -7.06 2.37 -20.13
C THR A 31 -7.62 1.06 -20.70
N ASN A 32 -8.87 0.72 -20.39
CA ASN A 32 -9.50 -0.58 -20.69
C ASN A 32 -8.70 -1.77 -20.12
N ARG A 33 -7.97 -1.58 -19.01
CA ARG A 33 -7.20 -2.60 -18.30
C ARG A 33 -7.92 -3.01 -17.03
N ASN A 34 -8.46 -4.23 -17.01
CA ASN A 34 -9.27 -4.73 -15.87
C ASN A 34 -8.73 -6.04 -15.30
N GLN A 35 -7.42 -6.27 -15.40
CA GLN A 35 -6.79 -7.50 -14.95
C GLN A 35 -6.17 -7.36 -13.56
N LEU A 36 -6.04 -8.49 -12.87
CA LEU A 36 -5.17 -8.66 -11.72
C LEU A 36 -3.89 -9.41 -12.18
N PRO A 37 -2.77 -9.18 -11.57
CA PRO A 37 -2.54 -8.23 -10.46
C PRO A 37 -2.69 -6.78 -10.89
N VAL A 38 -3.00 -5.89 -9.95
CA VAL A 38 -3.11 -4.45 -10.22
C VAL A 38 -1.76 -3.89 -10.67
N PRO A 39 -1.65 -3.29 -11.87
CA PRO A 39 -0.38 -2.86 -12.44
C PRO A 39 0.04 -1.50 -11.88
N VAL A 40 0.56 -1.47 -10.64
CA VAL A 40 0.85 -0.22 -9.90
C VAL A 40 1.91 0.66 -10.57
N GLU A 41 2.91 0.08 -11.26
CA GLU A 41 3.87 0.85 -12.07
C GLU A 41 3.16 1.62 -13.18
N VAL A 42 2.28 0.94 -13.92
CA VAL A 42 1.52 1.57 -15.01
C VAL A 42 0.61 2.67 -14.45
N ILE A 43 0.03 2.46 -13.26
CA ILE A 43 -0.76 3.50 -12.59
C ILE A 43 0.14 4.69 -12.25
N ALA A 44 1.30 4.47 -11.64
CA ALA A 44 2.22 5.53 -11.28
C ALA A 44 2.74 6.30 -12.49
N GLU A 45 3.28 5.60 -13.49
CA GLU A 45 3.95 6.23 -14.63
C GLU A 45 2.99 6.76 -15.69
N GLN A 46 2.08 5.89 -16.17
CA GLN A 46 1.28 6.23 -17.36
C GLN A 46 -0.02 6.95 -17.02
N TYR A 47 -0.57 6.72 -15.84
CA TYR A 47 -1.83 7.33 -15.44
C TYR A 47 -1.63 8.56 -14.55
N LEU A 48 -0.75 8.51 -13.57
CA LEU A 48 -0.47 9.62 -12.65
C LEU A 48 0.70 10.51 -13.09
N GLY A 49 1.54 10.05 -14.03
CA GLY A 49 2.64 10.82 -14.63
C GLY A 49 3.87 10.95 -13.73
N TYR A 50 4.14 9.98 -12.88
CA TYR A 50 5.35 9.92 -12.08
C TYR A 50 6.47 9.21 -12.81
N GLU A 51 7.70 9.69 -12.63
CA GLU A 51 8.91 8.94 -12.92
C GLU A 51 9.23 8.04 -11.71
N ILE A 52 9.67 6.80 -11.97
CA ILE A 52 10.12 5.88 -10.92
C ILE A 52 11.64 5.75 -11.02
N GLU A 53 12.33 6.10 -9.93
CA GLU A 53 13.78 6.01 -9.81
C GLU A 53 14.15 4.98 -8.74
N ILE A 54 14.97 3.99 -9.13
CA ILE A 54 15.47 2.99 -8.21
C ILE A 54 16.84 3.43 -7.72
N LEU A 55 16.97 3.61 -6.41
CA LEU A 55 18.18 4.11 -5.79
C LEU A 55 18.94 2.97 -5.10
N ASP A 56 20.25 2.91 -5.37
CA ASP A 56 21.16 1.95 -4.73
C ASP A 56 21.29 2.20 -3.22
N ASP A 57 21.60 1.13 -2.47
CA ASP A 57 21.84 1.16 -1.03
C ASP A 57 22.81 2.26 -0.62
N GLY A 58 22.39 3.12 0.32
CA GLY A 58 23.20 4.20 0.89
C GLY A 58 22.76 5.62 0.52
N LEU A 59 21.85 5.81 -0.42
CA LEU A 59 21.21 7.11 -0.68
C LEU A 59 20.12 7.44 0.35
N PHE A 60 19.50 6.43 0.93
CA PHE A 60 18.65 6.59 2.10
C PHE A 60 19.50 6.38 3.36
N SER A 61 19.54 7.38 4.23
CA SER A 61 20.27 7.32 5.51
C SER A 61 19.70 6.28 6.49
N ASP A 62 18.48 5.85 6.26
CA ASP A 62 17.75 4.84 7.03
C ASP A 62 17.51 3.59 6.16
N PRO A 63 18.06 2.41 6.56
CA PRO A 63 17.86 1.15 5.83
C PRO A 63 16.40 0.68 5.83
N ASP A 64 15.56 1.19 6.74
CA ASP A 64 14.12 0.90 6.78
C ASP A 64 13.31 1.77 5.82
N TYR A 65 13.94 2.74 5.17
CA TYR A 65 13.29 3.59 4.19
C TYR A 65 13.19 2.85 2.84
N LEU A 66 11.98 2.48 2.47
CA LEU A 66 11.71 1.64 1.30
C LEU A 66 11.42 2.44 0.03
N GLY A 67 10.88 3.65 0.17
CA GLY A 67 10.56 4.54 -0.94
C GLY A 67 10.10 5.92 -0.48
N GLY A 68 9.85 6.83 -1.42
CA GLY A 68 9.35 8.16 -1.15
C GLY A 68 8.82 8.86 -2.38
N ILE A 69 7.86 9.75 -2.19
CA ILE A 69 7.26 10.55 -3.27
C ILE A 69 7.68 12.01 -3.16
N ILE A 70 8.11 12.59 -4.27
CA ILE A 70 8.49 14.00 -4.41
C ILE A 70 7.47 14.66 -5.34
N PHE A 71 6.44 15.27 -4.75
CA PHE A 71 5.31 15.83 -5.49
C PHE A 71 5.70 16.89 -6.53
N ASP A 72 6.62 17.78 -6.18
CA ASP A 72 7.04 18.88 -7.05
C ASP A 72 7.83 18.43 -8.28
N LYS A 73 8.42 17.24 -8.22
CA LYS A 73 9.16 16.63 -9.32
C LYS A 73 8.37 15.56 -10.08
N ASN A 74 7.18 15.20 -9.58
CA ASN A 74 6.46 14.00 -10.03
C ASN A 74 7.36 12.77 -10.04
N LEU A 75 8.09 12.54 -8.96
CA LEU A 75 9.09 11.48 -8.84
C LEU A 75 8.74 10.57 -7.66
N ILE A 76 8.79 9.26 -7.88
CA ILE A 76 8.76 8.23 -6.85
C ILE A 76 10.14 7.59 -6.80
N GLN A 77 10.79 7.62 -5.65
CA GLN A 77 12.07 6.95 -5.42
C GLN A 77 11.83 5.66 -4.65
N VAL A 78 12.47 4.58 -5.08
CA VAL A 78 12.35 3.26 -4.47
C VAL A 78 13.76 2.74 -4.15
N ASN A 79 13.94 2.19 -2.94
CA ASN A 79 15.19 1.56 -2.54
C ASN A 79 15.41 0.27 -3.35
N ALA A 80 16.58 0.11 -3.97
CA ALA A 80 16.94 -1.08 -4.75
C ALA A 80 16.83 -2.40 -3.95
N ALA A 81 16.92 -2.34 -2.62
CA ALA A 81 16.75 -3.50 -1.77
C ALA A 81 15.34 -4.13 -1.86
N VAL A 82 14.31 -3.34 -2.21
CA VAL A 82 12.94 -3.85 -2.34
C VAL A 82 12.58 -4.31 -3.75
N GLU A 83 13.30 -3.82 -4.78
CA GLU A 83 13.05 -4.18 -6.19
C GLU A 83 13.10 -5.71 -6.43
N ARG A 84 13.97 -6.40 -5.71
CA ARG A 84 14.14 -7.86 -5.84
C ARG A 84 12.96 -8.67 -5.33
N HIS A 85 12.01 -8.04 -4.65
CA HIS A 85 10.84 -8.68 -4.05
C HIS A 85 9.57 -8.04 -4.59
N GLU A 86 8.96 -8.65 -5.60
CA GLU A 86 7.81 -8.12 -6.33
C GLU A 86 6.69 -7.62 -5.38
N GLY A 87 6.36 -8.37 -4.34
CA GLY A 87 5.33 -7.98 -3.38
C GLY A 87 5.71 -6.74 -2.55
N ARG A 88 6.99 -6.58 -2.17
CA ARG A 88 7.47 -5.38 -1.46
C ARG A 88 7.50 -4.18 -2.39
N TYR A 89 8.04 -4.37 -3.59
CA TYR A 89 8.12 -3.33 -4.60
C TYR A 89 6.73 -2.78 -4.94
N SER A 90 5.79 -3.67 -5.26
CA SER A 90 4.41 -3.27 -5.56
C SER A 90 3.74 -2.57 -4.38
N PHE A 91 3.98 -3.03 -3.14
CA PHE A 91 3.43 -2.40 -1.95
C PHE A 91 4.04 -1.01 -1.73
N THR A 92 5.35 -0.84 -1.93
CA THR A 92 6.02 0.47 -1.83
C THR A 92 5.44 1.45 -2.85
N LEU A 93 5.33 1.06 -4.12
CA LEU A 93 4.71 1.92 -5.13
C LEU A 93 3.25 2.27 -4.80
N ALA A 94 2.45 1.30 -4.37
CA ALA A 94 1.06 1.52 -3.99
C ALA A 94 0.95 2.45 -2.77
N HIS A 95 1.91 2.39 -1.84
CA HIS A 95 2.02 3.28 -0.68
C HIS A 95 2.27 4.73 -1.13
N GLU A 96 3.23 4.95 -2.04
CA GLU A 96 3.52 6.28 -2.58
C GLU A 96 2.35 6.84 -3.40
N ILE A 97 1.64 5.99 -4.15
CA ILE A 97 0.36 6.36 -4.77
C ILE A 97 -0.68 6.75 -3.71
N GLY A 98 -0.68 6.09 -2.56
CA GLY A 98 -1.51 6.46 -1.41
C GLY A 98 -1.23 7.88 -0.93
N HIS A 99 0.03 8.27 -0.80
CA HIS A 99 0.40 9.65 -0.49
C HIS A 99 -0.08 10.63 -1.55
N HIS A 100 0.03 10.28 -2.84
CA HIS A 100 -0.53 11.10 -3.92
C HIS A 100 -2.04 11.34 -3.75
N VAL A 101 -2.81 10.28 -3.56
CA VAL A 101 -4.28 10.35 -3.56
C VAL A 101 -4.84 10.97 -2.27
N LEU A 102 -4.17 10.73 -1.13
CA LEU A 102 -4.68 11.13 0.17
C LEU A 102 -4.12 12.46 0.66
N HIS A 103 -2.86 12.79 0.33
CA HIS A 103 -2.12 13.85 1.02
C HIS A 103 -1.61 14.97 0.12
N ARG A 104 -1.52 14.78 -1.21
CA ARG A 104 -0.95 15.77 -2.15
C ARG A 104 -1.63 17.13 -2.07
N ASP A 105 -2.96 17.17 -2.03
CA ASP A 105 -3.72 18.43 -1.99
C ASP A 105 -3.44 19.22 -0.72
N ILE A 106 -3.23 18.53 0.41
CA ILE A 106 -2.92 19.14 1.70
C ILE A 106 -1.50 19.71 1.67
N TYR A 107 -0.56 18.93 1.15
CA TYR A 107 0.82 19.34 0.92
C TYR A 107 0.88 20.63 0.08
N GLN A 108 0.22 20.67 -1.06
CA GLN A 108 0.21 21.80 -1.97
C GLN A 108 -0.44 23.05 -1.37
N LYS A 109 -1.53 22.90 -0.60
CA LYS A 109 -2.22 24.03 0.05
C LYS A 109 -1.40 24.69 1.14
N ASN A 110 -0.54 23.96 1.80
CA ASN A 110 0.28 24.47 2.89
C ASN A 110 1.57 25.17 2.40
N ASN A 111 1.79 25.28 1.08
CA ASN A 111 2.91 26.01 0.46
C ASN A 111 4.28 25.67 1.08
N THR A 112 4.43 24.48 1.56
CA THR A 112 5.72 24.00 2.02
C THR A 112 6.60 23.84 0.80
N VAL A 113 7.30 24.91 0.46
CA VAL A 113 8.40 24.88 -0.52
C VAL A 113 9.39 23.84 0.00
N GLY A 114 9.38 22.71 -0.69
CA GLY A 114 9.96 21.47 -0.29
C GLY A 114 11.34 21.59 0.31
N THR A 115 11.50 20.92 1.35
CA THR A 115 12.65 20.05 1.47
C THR A 115 12.15 18.69 1.03
N GLY A 116 12.77 18.13 0.00
CA GLY A 116 12.49 16.76 -0.46
C GLY A 116 12.98 15.72 0.55
N ASP A 117 12.71 15.96 1.80
CA ASP A 117 12.81 14.97 2.85
C ASP A 117 11.55 14.14 2.72
N GLY A 118 11.72 12.97 2.11
CA GLY A 118 10.76 11.91 2.23
C GLY A 118 10.30 11.86 3.69
N MET A 119 9.00 11.69 3.93
CA MET A 119 8.44 11.76 5.28
C MET A 119 9.15 10.75 6.17
N CYS A 120 10.24 11.19 6.83
CA CYS A 120 11.06 10.38 7.70
C CYS A 120 10.26 9.87 8.89
N ARG A 121 10.40 8.60 9.18
CA ARG A 121 9.98 8.01 10.45
C ARG A 121 10.85 8.59 11.56
N GLU A 122 10.30 9.49 12.35
CA GLU A 122 10.83 9.71 13.69
C GLU A 122 10.51 8.50 14.56
N THR A 123 11.42 8.13 15.43
CA THR A 123 11.31 7.02 16.39
C THR A 123 10.07 7.21 17.27
N GLY A 124 9.01 6.41 16.99
CA GLY A 124 7.73 6.50 17.72
C GLY A 124 6.62 5.70 17.04
N GLU A 125 5.37 5.95 17.41
CA GLU A 125 4.23 5.39 16.68
C GLU A 125 4.24 5.88 15.23
N LYS A 126 3.96 4.96 14.30
CA LYS A 126 3.87 5.29 12.87
C LYS A 126 2.91 6.46 12.65
N PRO A 127 3.34 7.56 11.97
CA PRO A 127 2.48 8.72 11.74
C PRO A 127 1.14 8.34 11.09
N VAL A 128 0.10 9.14 11.34
CA VAL A 128 -1.25 8.90 10.80
C VAL A 128 -1.25 8.77 9.29
N ILE A 129 -0.50 9.63 8.59
CA ILE A 129 -0.38 9.62 7.13
C ILE A 129 0.20 8.33 6.58
N GLU A 130 1.20 7.76 7.28
CA GLU A 130 1.82 6.50 6.91
C GLU A 130 0.84 5.32 7.07
N LYS A 131 0.09 5.29 8.17
CA LYS A 131 -0.96 4.29 8.40
C LYS A 131 -2.05 4.37 7.32
N GLN A 132 -2.38 5.59 6.89
CA GLN A 132 -3.36 5.82 5.82
C GLN A 132 -2.83 5.36 4.47
N ALA A 133 -1.56 5.64 4.15
CA ALA A 133 -0.92 5.19 2.92
C ALA A 133 -0.79 3.66 2.85
N ASP A 134 -0.43 3.00 3.98
CA ASP A 134 -0.42 1.53 4.06
C ASP A 134 -1.80 0.93 3.79
N ARG A 135 -2.84 1.49 4.41
CA ARG A 135 -4.21 1.02 4.20
C ARG A 135 -4.67 1.22 2.77
N PHE A 136 -4.30 2.36 2.17
CA PHE A 136 -4.58 2.62 0.77
C PHE A 136 -3.86 1.62 -0.15
N ALA A 137 -2.58 1.35 0.11
CA ALA A 137 -1.81 0.36 -0.65
C ALA A 137 -2.45 -1.03 -0.61
N ALA A 138 -2.86 -1.48 0.58
CA ALA A 138 -3.57 -2.75 0.74
C ALA A 138 -4.90 -2.76 -0.03
N ALA A 139 -5.68 -1.68 0.02
CA ALA A 139 -6.94 -1.58 -0.70
C ALA A 139 -6.75 -1.54 -2.23
N LEU A 140 -5.74 -0.81 -2.70
CA LEU A 140 -5.44 -0.72 -4.14
C LEU A 140 -4.99 -2.06 -4.72
N LEU A 141 -4.02 -2.73 -4.05
CA LEU A 141 -3.46 -4.00 -4.53
C LEU A 141 -4.43 -5.16 -4.39
N MET A 142 -5.29 -5.12 -3.37
CA MET A 142 -6.21 -6.19 -3.00
C MET A 142 -7.64 -5.62 -2.86
N PRO A 143 -8.30 -5.21 -3.96
CA PRO A 143 -9.65 -4.66 -3.93
C PRO A 143 -10.61 -5.62 -3.22
N SER A 144 -11.46 -5.10 -2.33
CA SER A 144 -12.34 -5.90 -1.47
C SER A 144 -13.26 -6.83 -2.26
N THR A 145 -13.78 -6.35 -3.39
CA THR A 145 -14.63 -7.15 -4.30
C THR A 145 -13.86 -8.32 -4.91
N ALA A 146 -12.63 -8.09 -5.38
CA ALA A 146 -11.82 -9.15 -5.97
C ALA A 146 -11.36 -10.20 -4.95
N VAL A 147 -11.11 -9.76 -3.70
CA VAL A 147 -10.84 -10.68 -2.57
C VAL A 147 -12.07 -11.50 -2.24
N ALA A 148 -13.25 -10.89 -2.19
CA ALA A 148 -14.51 -11.60 -1.95
C ALA A 148 -14.79 -12.64 -3.05
N ASP A 149 -14.65 -12.26 -4.32
CA ASP A 149 -14.83 -13.16 -5.47
C ASP A 149 -13.88 -14.38 -5.38
N ALA A 150 -12.62 -14.15 -4.97
CA ALA A 150 -11.65 -15.22 -4.79
C ALA A 150 -12.03 -16.17 -3.63
N ILE A 151 -12.60 -15.65 -2.55
CA ILE A 151 -13.05 -16.44 -1.41
C ILE A 151 -14.30 -17.23 -1.76
N ASP A 152 -15.27 -16.63 -2.44
CA ASP A 152 -16.52 -17.29 -2.84
C ASP A 152 -16.28 -18.46 -3.80
N GLY A 153 -15.16 -18.45 -4.51
CA GLY A 153 -14.71 -19.55 -5.36
C GLY A 153 -14.04 -20.73 -4.61
N MET A 154 -13.89 -20.64 -3.27
CA MET A 154 -13.25 -21.70 -2.48
C MET A 154 -14.26 -22.65 -1.86
N ASP A 155 -13.85 -23.93 -1.71
CA ASP A 155 -14.63 -24.92 -0.96
C ASP A 155 -14.68 -24.61 0.55
N ASP A 156 -15.85 -24.82 1.18
CA ASP A 156 -16.29 -24.34 2.51
C ASP A 156 -15.49 -24.82 3.76
N ASN A 157 -14.40 -25.54 3.62
CA ASN A 157 -13.67 -26.13 4.76
C ASN A 157 -12.34 -25.43 5.06
N VAL A 158 -12.40 -24.16 5.46
CA VAL A 158 -11.18 -23.43 5.78
C VAL A 158 -11.14 -22.99 7.24
N ASP A 159 -10.06 -23.38 7.95
CA ASP A 159 -9.83 -23.01 9.33
C ASP A 159 -9.37 -21.55 9.47
N THR A 160 -10.32 -20.64 9.75
CA THR A 160 -10.03 -19.22 10.02
C THR A 160 -9.53 -18.95 11.44
N LYS A 161 -9.43 -19.99 12.29
CA LYS A 161 -9.16 -19.82 13.74
C LYS A 161 -7.69 -19.95 14.11
N SER A 162 -6.86 -20.47 13.22
CA SER A 162 -5.42 -20.62 13.47
C SER A 162 -4.59 -19.75 12.52
N VAL A 163 -3.39 -19.34 12.98
CA VAL A 163 -2.42 -18.60 12.14
C VAL A 163 -2.05 -19.39 10.88
N THR A 164 -1.84 -20.69 11.03
CA THR A 164 -1.51 -21.59 9.90
C THR A 164 -2.67 -21.66 8.92
N GLY A 165 -3.91 -21.79 9.42
CA GLY A 165 -5.11 -21.78 8.58
C GLY A 165 -5.25 -20.49 7.80
N MET A 166 -5.05 -19.34 8.42
CA MET A 166 -5.11 -18.03 7.75
C MET A 166 -4.03 -17.85 6.67
N ARG A 167 -2.80 -18.32 6.93
CA ARG A 167 -1.75 -18.31 5.90
C ARG A 167 -2.09 -19.21 4.69
N MET A 168 -2.74 -20.33 4.93
CA MET A 168 -3.23 -21.21 3.86
C MET A 168 -4.37 -20.56 3.05
N ILE A 169 -5.30 -19.89 3.75
CA ILE A 169 -6.36 -19.13 3.08
C ILE A 169 -5.74 -18.02 2.22
N ALA A 170 -4.85 -17.22 2.79
CA ALA A 170 -4.17 -16.16 2.07
C ALA A 170 -3.47 -16.67 0.80
N SER A 171 -2.77 -17.81 0.89
CA SER A 171 -2.14 -18.43 -0.29
C SER A 171 -3.16 -18.80 -1.36
N ARG A 172 -4.30 -19.38 -0.96
CA ARG A 172 -5.37 -19.76 -1.92
C ARG A 172 -6.02 -18.52 -2.54
N VAL A 173 -6.31 -17.49 -1.74
CA VAL A 173 -6.87 -16.21 -2.26
C VAL A 173 -5.92 -15.57 -3.26
N ILE A 174 -4.61 -15.57 -2.97
CA ILE A 174 -3.58 -15.06 -3.88
C ILE A 174 -3.60 -15.82 -5.21
N GLU A 175 -3.63 -17.15 -5.15
CA GLU A 175 -3.63 -17.99 -6.34
C GLU A 175 -4.93 -17.83 -7.13
N GLN A 176 -6.08 -17.95 -6.48
CA GLN A 176 -7.40 -17.90 -7.12
C GLN A 176 -7.73 -16.53 -7.69
N GLY A 177 -7.37 -15.46 -6.95
CA GLY A 177 -7.61 -14.08 -7.37
C GLY A 177 -6.50 -13.49 -8.22
N ASN A 178 -5.44 -14.26 -8.55
CA ASN A 178 -4.27 -13.78 -9.30
C ASN A 178 -3.59 -12.55 -8.68
N PHE A 179 -3.44 -12.53 -7.34
CA PHE A 179 -2.74 -11.46 -6.61
C PHE A 179 -1.23 -11.73 -6.52
N THR A 180 -0.57 -11.97 -7.66
CA THR A 180 0.83 -12.44 -7.70
C THR A 180 1.84 -11.40 -7.18
N ASN A 181 1.46 -10.14 -7.15
CA ASN A 181 2.29 -9.02 -6.70
C ASN A 181 2.06 -8.62 -5.22
N VAL A 182 1.49 -9.51 -4.40
CA VAL A 182 1.35 -9.29 -2.95
C VAL A 182 1.95 -10.44 -2.15
N SER A 183 2.44 -10.15 -0.95
CA SER A 183 2.94 -11.18 -0.05
C SER A 183 1.80 -11.91 0.69
N ASN A 184 2.06 -13.15 1.13
CA ASN A 184 1.11 -13.88 1.96
C ASN A 184 0.75 -13.11 3.25
N SER A 185 1.71 -12.45 3.89
CA SER A 185 1.47 -11.65 5.09
C SER A 185 0.58 -10.44 4.82
N ALA A 186 0.78 -9.77 3.68
CA ALA A 186 -0.10 -8.65 3.28
C ALA A 186 -1.54 -9.14 3.05
N MET A 187 -1.73 -10.29 2.40
CA MET A 187 -3.06 -10.86 2.21
C MET A 187 -3.70 -11.29 3.53
N VAL A 188 -2.95 -11.87 4.48
CA VAL A 188 -3.47 -12.20 5.83
C VAL A 188 -3.98 -10.93 6.52
N ASN A 189 -3.20 -9.85 6.52
CA ASN A 189 -3.62 -8.58 7.11
C ASN A 189 -4.87 -8.03 6.41
N ARG A 190 -4.90 -8.11 5.09
CA ARG A 190 -6.07 -7.68 4.32
C ARG A 190 -7.33 -8.46 4.66
N LEU A 191 -7.23 -9.78 4.81
CA LEU A 191 -8.36 -10.63 5.22
C LEU A 191 -8.87 -10.29 6.62
N ILE A 192 -7.98 -9.93 7.54
CA ILE A 192 -8.34 -9.45 8.89
C ILE A 192 -9.08 -8.11 8.79
N ASP A 193 -8.53 -7.15 8.04
CA ASP A 193 -9.13 -5.83 7.85
C ASP A 193 -10.53 -5.91 7.20
N LEU A 194 -10.74 -6.88 6.32
CA LEU A 194 -12.03 -7.15 5.68
C LEU A 194 -12.99 -7.98 6.56
N GLY A 195 -12.57 -8.39 7.77
CA GLY A 195 -13.41 -9.09 8.72
C GLY A 195 -13.53 -10.61 8.52
N TYR A 196 -12.71 -11.21 7.66
CA TYR A 196 -12.70 -12.66 7.45
C TYR A 196 -12.02 -13.45 8.60
N ALA A 197 -11.35 -12.75 9.51
CA ALA A 197 -10.76 -13.35 10.72
C ALA A 197 -10.80 -12.40 11.92
N PRO A 198 -10.86 -12.94 13.17
CA PRO A 198 -10.86 -12.10 14.36
C PRO A 198 -9.47 -11.50 14.60
N GLU A 199 -9.39 -10.18 14.78
CA GLU A 199 -8.16 -9.39 15.03
C GLU A 199 -7.31 -9.92 16.19
N ALA A 200 -7.95 -10.43 17.26
CA ALA A 200 -7.29 -10.73 18.53
C ALA A 200 -6.21 -11.83 18.49
N LYS A 201 -6.10 -12.61 17.41
CA LYS A 201 -5.16 -13.74 17.31
C LYS A 201 -3.90 -13.46 16.52
N TYR A 202 -3.84 -12.34 15.81
CA TYR A 202 -2.78 -12.08 14.81
C TYR A 202 -1.87 -10.91 15.17
N GLN A 203 -2.17 -10.17 16.25
CA GLN A 203 -1.38 -8.99 16.69
C GLN A 203 -0.04 -9.33 17.38
N THR A 204 0.37 -10.59 17.45
CA THR A 204 1.64 -10.99 18.10
C THR A 204 2.85 -11.11 17.18
N GLY A 205 2.77 -10.62 15.96
CA GLY A 205 3.92 -10.46 15.08
C GLY A 205 4.33 -8.98 15.06
N THR A 206 5.34 -8.61 15.84
CA THR A 206 6.03 -7.33 15.69
C THR A 206 6.49 -7.15 14.25
N ALA A 207 6.51 -5.91 13.77
CA ALA A 207 6.85 -5.48 12.40
C ALA A 207 8.26 -5.90 11.88
N HIS A 208 8.88 -6.93 12.47
CA HIS A 208 10.20 -7.45 12.12
C HIS A 208 10.20 -8.73 11.27
N ASP A 209 9.04 -9.32 10.96
CA ASP A 209 8.97 -10.56 10.17
C ASP A 209 8.76 -10.34 8.66
N PHE A 210 9.30 -9.26 8.12
CA PHE A 210 9.45 -9.06 6.67
C PHE A 210 10.84 -9.46 6.18
N SER A 211 11.37 -10.58 6.67
CA SER A 211 12.60 -11.21 6.15
C SER A 211 12.24 -12.26 5.12
#